data_d29f135225dabb18674a1a5ad42d96c4
#
_entry.id   d29f135225dabb18674a1a5ad42d96c4
#
_cell.length_a   1.000
_cell.length_b   1.000
_cell.length_c   1.000
_cell.angle_alpha   90.00
_cell.angle_beta   90.00
_cell.angle_gamma   90.00
#
_symmetry.space_group_name_H-M   'P 1'
#
loop_
_entity.id
_entity.type
_entity.pdbx_description
1 polymer ?
#
loop_
_entity_poly.entity_id
_entity_poly.type
_entity_poly.pdbx_seq_one_letter_code
_entity_poly.pdbx_strand_id
1 'polypeptide(L)'
;DFDKITEEHIEGFKGGEGKLDMRAFVDDQARIMYSTLRPGASSGKHQHVGSFEVMYVISGELTVHYDDTTEVARVGQLHYCPEGHFHWFENCTDHDVVYLAIVPTLR
;
A
#
# COMPACT_ATOMS: atom_id res chain seq x y z
N ASP A 1 -14.81 3.92 -10.46
CA ASP A 1 -14.61 2.65 -11.17
C ASP A 1 -13.15 2.52 -11.56
N PHE A 2 -12.41 1.65 -10.86
CA PHE A 2 -10.98 1.47 -11.08
C PHE A 2 -10.65 0.98 -12.49
N ASP A 3 -11.54 0.26 -13.14
CA ASP A 3 -11.32 -0.20 -14.52
C ASP A 3 -11.19 0.96 -15.50
N LYS A 4 -11.67 2.14 -15.14
CA LYS A 4 -11.60 3.35 -15.98
C LYS A 4 -10.38 4.21 -15.66
N ILE A 5 -9.59 3.83 -14.66
CA ILE A 5 -8.37 4.54 -14.30
C ILE A 5 -7.19 3.84 -14.95
N THR A 6 -6.32 4.61 -15.61
CA THR A 6 -5.12 4.06 -16.23
C THR A 6 -4.21 3.45 -15.19
N GLU A 7 -3.78 2.21 -15.42
CA GLU A 7 -2.85 1.53 -14.53
C GLU A 7 -1.44 2.09 -14.72
N GLU A 8 -0.80 2.44 -13.61
CA GLU A 8 0.58 2.87 -13.58
C GLU A 8 1.48 1.69 -13.17
N HIS A 9 2.61 1.54 -13.86
CA HIS A 9 3.60 0.51 -13.57
C HIS A 9 4.78 1.18 -12.88
N ILE A 10 4.95 0.90 -11.59
CA ILE A 10 5.93 1.57 -10.74
C ILE A 10 6.99 0.56 -10.32
N GLU A 11 8.27 0.90 -10.50
CA GLU A 11 9.39 0.15 -9.95
C GLU A 11 10.00 0.93 -8.79
N GLY A 12 10.31 0.23 -7.69
CA GLY A 12 10.94 0.84 -6.54
C GLY A 12 10.05 1.85 -5.82
N PHE A 13 8.79 1.53 -5.60
CA PHE A 13 7.83 2.43 -5.00
C PHE A 13 8.35 2.99 -3.66
N LYS A 14 8.42 4.32 -3.55
CA LYS A 14 8.94 5.05 -2.38
C LYS A 14 10.34 4.58 -1.96
N GLY A 15 11.17 4.19 -2.92
CA GLY A 15 12.52 3.71 -2.67
C GLY A 15 12.61 2.22 -2.32
N GLY A 16 11.53 1.48 -2.49
CA GLY A 16 11.52 0.03 -2.31
C GLY A 16 12.04 -0.72 -3.52
N GLU A 17 11.66 -1.97 -3.65
CA GLU A 17 12.12 -2.85 -4.72
C GLU A 17 10.95 -3.48 -5.47
N GLY A 18 11.23 -3.91 -6.71
CA GLY A 18 10.28 -4.65 -7.53
C GLY A 18 9.16 -3.80 -8.08
N LYS A 19 8.10 -4.48 -8.51
CA LYS A 19 7.03 -3.86 -9.30
C LYS A 19 5.73 -3.75 -8.53
N LEU A 20 5.12 -2.58 -8.66
CA LEU A 20 3.80 -2.28 -8.13
C LEU A 20 2.95 -1.70 -9.27
N ASP A 21 1.83 -2.33 -9.56
CA ASP A 21 0.87 -1.80 -10.53
C ASP A 21 -0.27 -1.13 -9.78
N MET A 22 -0.56 0.12 -10.11
CA MET A 22 -1.47 0.95 -9.33
C MET A 22 -2.47 1.68 -10.20
N ARG A 23 -3.73 1.66 -9.76
CA ARG A 23 -4.79 2.53 -10.30
C ARG A 23 -5.18 3.48 -9.17
N ALA A 24 -4.86 4.76 -9.34
CA ALA A 24 -5.01 5.75 -8.27
C ALA A 24 -5.98 6.85 -8.65
N PHE A 25 -6.87 7.15 -7.72
CA PHE A 25 -7.66 8.39 -7.71
C PHE A 25 -7.06 9.32 -6.67
N VAL A 26 -6.80 10.57 -7.04
CA VAL A 26 -6.19 11.56 -6.16
C VAL A 26 -6.95 12.87 -6.28
N ASP A 27 -7.33 13.42 -5.13
CA ASP A 27 -7.82 14.79 -5.04
C ASP A 27 -7.16 15.50 -3.85
N ASP A 28 -7.66 16.65 -3.45
CA ASP A 28 -7.09 17.43 -2.34
C ASP A 28 -7.39 16.84 -0.96
N GLN A 29 -8.25 15.85 -0.87
CA GLN A 29 -8.69 15.25 0.39
C GLN A 29 -8.16 13.84 0.60
N ALA A 30 -7.93 13.08 -0.47
CA ALA A 30 -7.54 11.69 -0.34
C ALA A 30 -6.82 11.16 -1.57
N ARG A 31 -6.05 10.09 -1.35
CA ARG A 31 -5.54 9.22 -2.40
C ARG A 31 -6.19 7.86 -2.19
N ILE A 32 -6.75 7.29 -3.25
CA ILE A 32 -7.40 5.98 -3.20
C ILE A 32 -6.75 5.12 -4.29
N MET A 33 -6.09 4.03 -3.87
CA MET A 33 -5.21 3.28 -4.75
C MET A 33 -5.58 1.80 -4.73
N TYR A 34 -5.96 1.29 -5.88
CA TYR A 34 -6.14 -0.14 -6.11
C TYR A 34 -4.82 -0.67 -6.67
N SER A 35 -4.15 -1.52 -5.92
CA SER A 35 -2.75 -1.85 -6.19
C SER A 35 -2.51 -3.34 -6.23
N THR A 36 -1.61 -3.75 -7.13
CA THR A 36 -1.09 -5.13 -7.21
C THR A 36 0.41 -5.08 -6.96
N LEU A 37 0.84 -5.67 -5.84
CA LEU A 37 2.24 -5.77 -5.46
C LEU A 37 2.76 -7.13 -5.91
N ARG A 38 3.74 -7.11 -6.82
CA ARG A 38 4.24 -8.34 -7.42
C ARG A 38 5.10 -9.12 -6.42
N PRO A 39 5.31 -10.44 -6.66
CA PRO A 39 6.16 -11.25 -5.78
C PRO A 39 7.55 -10.63 -5.58
N GLY A 40 8.01 -10.56 -4.34
CA GLY A 40 9.30 -9.99 -3.99
C GLY A 40 9.36 -8.47 -3.98
N ALA A 41 8.29 -7.80 -4.37
CA ALA A 41 8.26 -6.34 -4.39
C ALA A 41 7.99 -5.76 -3.01
N SER A 42 8.46 -4.53 -2.79
CA SER A 42 8.27 -3.82 -1.53
C SER A 42 8.14 -2.33 -1.76
N SER A 43 7.55 -1.63 -0.78
CA SER A 43 7.69 -0.18 -0.66
C SER A 43 8.97 0.16 0.09
N GLY A 44 9.46 1.40 -0.04
CA GLY A 44 10.43 1.95 0.90
C GLY A 44 9.75 2.34 2.21
N LYS A 45 10.57 2.46 3.28
CA LYS A 45 10.08 2.94 4.57
C LYS A 45 9.71 4.42 4.44
N HIS A 46 8.53 4.77 4.91
CA HIS A 46 8.04 6.14 4.83
C HIS A 46 7.16 6.49 6.02
N GLN A 47 7.02 7.78 6.27
CA GLN A 47 6.20 8.33 7.34
C GLN A 47 5.00 9.05 6.73
N HIS A 48 3.84 8.88 7.36
CA HIS A 48 2.66 9.65 6.98
C HIS A 48 2.61 10.94 7.78
N VAL A 49 2.81 12.07 7.11
CA VAL A 49 2.77 13.41 7.70
C VAL A 49 1.60 14.17 7.08
N GLY A 50 0.67 14.65 7.92
CA GLY A 50 -0.54 15.30 7.45
C GLY A 50 -1.54 14.35 6.82
N SER A 51 -1.37 13.05 7.05
CA SER A 51 -2.24 11.99 6.51
C SER A 51 -2.14 10.75 7.37
N PHE A 52 -3.05 9.81 7.17
CA PHE A 52 -2.92 8.45 7.65
C PHE A 52 -3.23 7.50 6.50
N GLU A 53 -2.99 6.21 6.69
CA GLU A 53 -3.26 5.23 5.63
C GLU A 53 -3.97 4.01 6.18
N VAL A 54 -4.96 3.51 5.43
CA VAL A 54 -5.54 2.20 5.64
C VAL A 54 -5.31 1.35 4.39
N MET A 55 -4.96 0.08 4.59
CA MET A 55 -4.71 -0.86 3.51
C MET A 55 -5.53 -2.11 3.75
N TYR A 56 -6.46 -2.39 2.84
CA TYR A 56 -7.37 -3.55 2.92
C TYR A 56 -6.92 -4.60 1.91
N VAL A 57 -6.63 -5.81 2.38
CA VAL A 57 -6.13 -6.89 1.52
C VAL A 57 -7.28 -7.59 0.83
N ILE A 58 -7.25 -7.58 -0.50
CA ILE A 58 -8.27 -8.19 -1.35
C ILE A 58 -7.84 -9.60 -1.77
N SER A 59 -6.54 -9.79 -2.04
CA SER A 59 -5.99 -11.08 -2.49
C SER A 59 -4.54 -11.20 -2.03
N GLY A 60 -4.14 -12.40 -1.63
CA GLY A 60 -2.78 -12.68 -1.21
C GLY A 60 -2.51 -12.34 0.25
N GLU A 61 -1.22 -12.23 0.60
CA GLU A 61 -0.75 -11.88 1.94
C GLU A 61 0.25 -10.73 1.86
N LEU A 62 0.00 -9.69 2.63
CA LEU A 62 0.85 -8.51 2.68
C LEU A 62 1.61 -8.50 4.01
N THR A 63 2.94 -8.47 3.94
CA THR A 63 3.78 -8.31 5.13
C THR A 63 4.01 -6.83 5.37
N VAL A 64 3.63 -6.35 6.56
CA VAL A 64 3.74 -4.94 6.92
C VAL A 64 4.70 -4.79 8.09
N HIS A 65 5.69 -3.93 7.91
CA HIS A 65 6.58 -3.51 8.97
C HIS A 65 6.10 -2.15 9.47
N TYR A 66 5.64 -2.12 10.71
CA TYR A 66 4.99 -0.96 11.29
C TYR A 66 5.72 -0.60 12.59
N ASP A 67 6.36 0.58 12.61
CA ASP A 67 7.24 0.98 13.69
C ASP A 67 8.26 -0.15 13.97
N ASP A 68 8.24 -0.77 15.15
CA ASP A 68 9.16 -1.85 15.53
C ASP A 68 8.55 -3.24 15.41
N THR A 69 7.37 -3.36 14.80
CA THR A 69 6.67 -4.64 14.68
C THR A 69 6.52 -5.07 13.23
N THR A 70 6.27 -6.37 13.05
CA THR A 70 5.96 -6.95 11.75
C THR A 70 4.65 -7.71 11.88
N GLU A 71 3.75 -7.48 10.94
CA GLU A 71 2.48 -8.19 10.89
C GLU A 71 2.18 -8.66 9.47
N VAL A 72 1.36 -9.69 9.35
CA VAL A 72 0.91 -10.20 8.07
C VAL A 72 -0.59 -9.95 7.96
N ALA A 73 -0.96 -9.16 6.97
CA ALA A 73 -2.37 -8.90 6.67
C ALA A 73 -2.82 -9.87 5.56
N ARG A 74 -3.90 -10.59 5.84
CA ARG A 74 -4.50 -11.57 4.93
C ARG A 74 -5.80 -11.03 4.36
N VAL A 75 -6.36 -11.77 3.42
CA VAL A 75 -7.63 -11.39 2.78
C VAL A 75 -8.69 -11.04 3.81
N GLY A 76 -9.32 -9.87 3.65
CA GLY A 76 -10.33 -9.37 4.57
C GLY A 76 -9.78 -8.64 5.78
N GLN A 77 -8.46 -8.52 5.91
CA GLN A 77 -7.83 -7.81 7.01
C GLN A 77 -7.32 -6.44 6.57
N LEU A 78 -7.18 -5.55 7.52
CA LEU A 78 -6.83 -4.17 7.28
C LEU A 78 -5.63 -3.78 8.13
N HIS A 79 -4.65 -3.12 7.51
CA HIS A 79 -3.55 -2.44 8.20
C HIS A 79 -3.87 -0.96 8.30
N TYR A 80 -3.67 -0.40 9.49
CA TYR A 80 -3.85 1.03 9.75
C TYR A 80 -2.52 1.65 10.19
N CYS A 81 -2.07 2.68 9.46
CA CYS A 81 -0.90 3.45 9.81
C CYS A 81 -1.34 4.88 10.19
N PRO A 82 -1.41 5.21 11.49
CA PRO A 82 -1.80 6.56 11.94
C PRO A 82 -0.81 7.62 11.49
N GLU A 83 -1.26 8.87 11.55
CA GLU A 83 -0.38 10.00 11.28
C GLU A 83 0.84 9.98 12.19
N GLY A 84 2.00 10.32 11.63
CA GLY A 84 3.26 10.39 12.34
C GLY A 84 4.01 9.08 12.46
N HIS A 85 3.39 7.98 12.11
CA HIS A 85 4.01 6.67 12.20
C HIS A 85 4.71 6.29 10.89
N PHE A 86 5.68 5.39 11.00
CA PHE A 86 6.43 4.86 9.86
C PHE A 86 5.96 3.46 9.54
N HIS A 87 5.90 3.14 8.27
CA HIS A 87 5.70 1.77 7.83
C HIS A 87 6.38 1.53 6.48
N TRP A 88 6.53 0.28 6.16
CA TRP A 88 6.81 -0.20 4.81
C TRP A 88 6.22 -1.60 4.68
N PHE A 89 6.02 -2.04 3.45
CA PHE A 89 5.35 -3.32 3.22
C PHE A 89 6.02 -4.05 2.07
N GLU A 90 5.81 -5.37 2.04
CA GLU A 90 6.43 -6.24 1.05
C GLU A 90 5.55 -7.44 0.76
N ASN A 91 5.76 -8.01 -0.41
CA ASN A 91 5.16 -9.28 -0.80
C ASN A 91 6.22 -10.37 -0.68
N CYS A 92 6.17 -11.15 0.40
CA CYS A 92 7.11 -12.23 0.68
C CYS A 92 6.65 -13.56 0.05
N THR A 93 5.62 -13.55 -0.79
CA THR A 93 5.06 -14.76 -1.39
C THR A 93 5.43 -14.88 -2.87
N ASP A 94 5.05 -15.98 -3.49
CA ASP A 94 5.22 -16.20 -4.93
C ASP A 94 3.96 -15.87 -5.75
N HIS A 95 2.98 -15.24 -5.12
CA HIS A 95 1.74 -14.78 -5.76
C HIS A 95 1.61 -13.27 -5.64
N ASP A 96 0.80 -12.66 -6.50
CA ASP A 96 0.49 -11.24 -6.37
C ASP A 96 -0.30 -10.95 -5.10
N VAL A 97 -0.09 -9.77 -4.54
CA VAL A 97 -0.93 -9.23 -3.47
C VAL A 97 -1.74 -8.07 -4.05
N VAL A 98 -3.05 -8.13 -3.89
CA VAL A 98 -3.95 -7.05 -4.31
C VAL A 98 -4.52 -6.40 -3.06
N TYR A 99 -4.38 -5.08 -2.97
CA TYR A 99 -4.91 -4.34 -1.84
C TYR A 99 -5.50 -3.00 -2.27
N LEU A 100 -6.42 -2.50 -1.45
CA LEU A 100 -6.97 -1.16 -1.56
C LEU A 100 -6.32 -0.30 -0.47
N ALA A 101 -5.65 0.77 -0.87
CA ALA A 101 -5.05 1.72 0.05
C ALA A 101 -5.78 3.05 -0.04
N ILE A 102 -6.07 3.63 1.13
CA ILE A 102 -6.71 4.94 1.23
C ILE A 102 -5.87 5.80 2.15
N VAL A 103 -5.46 6.97 1.63
CA VAL A 103 -4.62 7.93 2.36
C VAL A 103 -5.39 9.26 2.44
N PRO A 104 -6.21 9.45 3.49
CA PRO A 104 -6.92 10.72 3.69
C PRO A 104 -5.97 11.81 4.17
N THR A 105 -6.20 13.03 3.70
CA THR A 105 -5.44 14.20 4.14
C THR A 105 -6.06 14.76 5.42
N LEU A 106 -5.23 14.97 6.42
CA LEU A 106 -5.62 15.61 7.69
C LEU A 106 -5.34 17.11 7.63
N ARG A 107 -6.15 17.86 8.35
CA ARG A 107 -6.05 19.34 8.37
C ARG A 107 -5.79 19.85 9.75
#